data_58e438e562a63687482e3f6d1ad49a80
#
_entry.id   58e438e562a63687482e3f6d1ad49a80
#
_cell.length_a   1.000
_cell.length_b   1.000
_cell.length_c   1.000
_cell.angle_alpha   90.00
_cell.angle_beta   90.00
_cell.angle_gamma   90.00
#
_symmetry.space_group_name_H-M   'P 1'
#
loop_
_entity.id
_entity.type
_entity.pdbx_description
1 polymer ?
#
loop_
_entity_poly.entity_id
_entity_poly.type
_entity_poly.pdbx_seq_one_letter_code
_entity_poly.pdbx_strand_id
1 'polypeptide(L)'
;DSRVGLVEVVNGEGQIGAGGYYPSYEQYIIALDKGWHVAPTNNQDNHKGKWGNANDARDVILTSDFSEEGLYQAMRDMRVYATEDKNLEIIYTVNGLMLGSSITEVPEELNFSVSVNDPDATDSISKVELVANSGKVVYTWDNPTELAGGALSVTLKPEYSYYFVRVTEGDGDLAVTAPVWVGESLKLGISSIECGTSTPVTGEELTISTVVFNSESSPATVKAVVYT
;
A
#
# COMPACT_ATOMS: atom_id res chain seq x y z
N ASP A 1 -2.74 11.62 -7.81
CA ASP A 1 -2.80 11.69 -9.27
C ASP A 1 -3.31 10.34 -9.79
N SER A 2 -4.47 10.32 -10.44
CA SER A 2 -5.09 9.09 -10.97
C SER A 2 -4.28 8.38 -12.07
N ARG A 3 -3.16 8.96 -12.49
CA ARG A 3 -2.24 8.38 -13.49
C ARG A 3 -1.18 7.47 -12.88
N VAL A 4 -0.99 7.49 -11.56
CA VAL A 4 -0.06 6.64 -10.85
C VAL A 4 -0.85 5.62 -10.06
N GLY A 5 -0.84 4.37 -10.45
CA GLY A 5 -1.55 3.28 -9.79
C GLY A 5 -0.64 2.31 -9.03
N LEU A 6 0.64 2.28 -9.38
CA LEU A 6 1.61 1.33 -8.85
C LEU A 6 2.87 2.04 -8.37
N VAL A 7 3.46 1.57 -7.27
CA VAL A 7 4.70 2.11 -6.69
C VAL A 7 5.59 0.94 -6.25
N GLU A 8 6.86 0.99 -6.58
CA GLU A 8 7.84 -0.02 -6.17
C GLU A 8 8.02 -0.04 -4.65
N VAL A 9 7.93 -1.22 -4.04
CA VAL A 9 8.31 -1.47 -2.64
C VAL A 9 9.71 -2.03 -2.52
N VAL A 10 10.25 -2.56 -3.61
CA VAL A 10 11.65 -2.95 -3.77
C VAL A 10 12.01 -2.93 -5.26
N ASN A 11 13.28 -2.67 -5.56
CA ASN A 11 13.83 -2.65 -6.91
C ASN A 11 15.18 -3.38 -6.93
N GLY A 12 15.39 -4.23 -7.93
CA GLY A 12 16.64 -4.99 -8.11
C GLY A 12 16.77 -6.19 -7.17
N GLU A 13 17.96 -6.38 -6.63
CA GLU A 13 18.33 -7.52 -5.78
C GLU A 13 18.09 -7.22 -4.27
N GLY A 14 17.29 -6.21 -3.95
CA GLY A 14 16.93 -5.86 -2.57
C GLY A 14 15.82 -6.73 -2.01
N GLN A 15 15.58 -6.57 -0.71
CA GLN A 15 14.44 -7.17 0.00
C GLN A 15 13.46 -6.10 0.45
N ILE A 16 12.17 -6.45 0.52
CA ILE A 16 11.13 -5.57 1.03
C ILE A 16 11.48 -5.17 2.48
N GLY A 17 11.57 -3.86 2.73
CA GLY A 17 11.85 -3.32 4.06
C GLY A 17 13.30 -3.41 4.54
N ALA A 18 14.19 -4.14 3.86
CA ALA A 18 15.61 -4.26 4.26
C ALA A 18 16.53 -3.23 3.61
N GLY A 19 16.01 -2.38 2.75
CA GLY A 19 16.78 -1.39 2.03
C GLY A 19 17.64 -2.02 0.93
N GLY A 20 17.06 -2.26 -0.21
CA GLY A 20 17.79 -2.51 -1.43
C GLY A 20 18.40 -1.23 -1.98
N TYR A 21 18.21 -1.00 -3.25
CA TYR A 21 18.73 0.18 -3.94
C TYR A 21 18.16 1.49 -3.38
N TYR A 22 16.92 1.45 -2.85
CA TYR A 22 16.24 2.56 -2.17
C TYR A 22 15.33 2.02 -1.06
N PRO A 23 15.02 2.80 0.00
CA PRO A 23 14.03 2.46 1.02
C PRO A 23 12.59 2.58 0.45
N SER A 24 12.30 1.82 -0.62
CA SER A 24 11.08 1.95 -1.41
C SER A 24 9.84 1.60 -0.62
N TYR A 25 9.91 0.62 0.28
CA TYR A 25 8.80 0.25 1.16
C TYR A 25 8.39 1.41 2.08
N GLU A 26 9.36 2.14 2.64
CA GLU A 26 9.08 3.33 3.46
C GLU A 26 8.44 4.45 2.62
N GLN A 27 8.91 4.64 1.38
CA GLN A 27 8.32 5.60 0.45
C GLN A 27 6.88 5.23 0.06
N TYR A 28 6.59 3.94 -0.07
CA TYR A 28 5.23 3.44 -0.28
C TYR A 28 4.31 3.82 0.89
N ILE A 29 4.73 3.57 2.14
CA ILE A 29 4.00 3.99 3.33
C ILE A 29 3.75 5.50 3.34
N ILE A 30 4.79 6.30 3.05
CA ILE A 30 4.68 7.76 2.98
C ILE A 30 3.66 8.19 1.91
N ALA A 31 3.64 7.53 0.75
CA ALA A 31 2.67 7.81 -0.31
C ALA A 31 1.24 7.53 0.17
N LEU A 32 1.01 6.37 0.79
CA LEU A 32 -0.30 6.00 1.36
C LEU A 32 -0.75 6.99 2.44
N ASP A 33 0.13 7.39 3.36
CA ASP A 33 -0.17 8.37 4.41
C ASP A 33 -0.50 9.76 3.86
N LYS A 34 0.00 10.07 2.67
CA LYS A 34 -0.34 11.30 1.93
C LYS A 34 -1.62 11.17 1.09
N GLY A 35 -2.35 10.07 1.24
CA GLY A 35 -3.61 9.84 0.55
C GLY A 35 -3.46 9.38 -0.92
N TRP A 36 -2.30 8.86 -1.31
CA TRP A 36 -2.16 8.22 -2.61
C TRP A 36 -2.86 6.86 -2.60
N HIS A 37 -3.63 6.60 -3.64
CA HIS A 37 -4.19 5.28 -3.92
C HIS A 37 -3.26 4.60 -4.90
N VAL A 38 -2.40 3.73 -4.40
CA VAL A 38 -1.38 3.00 -5.17
C VAL A 38 -1.21 1.59 -4.62
N ALA A 39 -0.91 0.64 -5.50
CA ALA A 39 -0.56 -0.72 -5.15
C ALA A 39 0.97 -0.92 -5.18
N PRO A 40 1.50 -1.90 -4.43
CA PRO A 40 2.92 -2.19 -4.42
C PRO A 40 3.34 -2.99 -5.65
N THR A 41 4.59 -2.80 -6.10
CA THR A 41 5.27 -3.66 -7.07
C THR A 41 6.66 -4.05 -6.59
N ASN A 42 7.14 -5.20 -7.06
CA ASN A 42 8.50 -5.70 -6.82
C ASN A 42 9.17 -5.96 -8.17
N ASN A 43 10.09 -5.09 -8.57
CA ASN A 43 10.68 -5.10 -9.88
C ASN A 43 12.14 -5.57 -9.86
N GLN A 44 12.50 -6.39 -10.84
CA GLN A 44 13.83 -7.01 -10.90
C GLN A 44 14.95 -6.07 -11.35
N ASP A 45 14.61 -4.92 -11.96
CA ASP A 45 15.57 -3.97 -12.58
C ASP A 45 16.66 -4.67 -13.40
N ASN A 46 16.27 -5.67 -14.18
CA ASN A 46 17.20 -6.56 -14.85
C ASN A 46 17.72 -5.97 -16.16
N HIS A 47 19.02 -5.70 -16.21
CA HIS A 47 19.75 -5.17 -17.38
C HIS A 47 20.53 -6.24 -18.15
N LYS A 48 20.41 -7.53 -17.85
CA LYS A 48 21.29 -8.61 -18.36
C LYS A 48 20.55 -9.70 -19.16
N GLY A 49 19.34 -9.43 -19.62
CA GLY A 49 18.57 -10.38 -20.45
C GLY A 49 18.02 -11.61 -19.70
N LYS A 50 17.95 -11.57 -18.36
CA LYS A 50 17.30 -12.60 -17.53
C LYS A 50 15.88 -12.19 -17.15
N TRP A 51 15.08 -11.84 -18.14
CA TRP A 51 13.73 -11.33 -17.96
C TRP A 51 12.85 -12.36 -17.24
N GLY A 52 12.29 -11.97 -16.07
CA GLY A 52 11.43 -12.79 -15.25
C GLY A 52 12.10 -13.93 -14.44
N ASN A 53 13.43 -14.08 -14.55
CA ASN A 53 14.18 -15.12 -13.84
C ASN A 53 15.52 -14.66 -13.24
N ALA A 54 15.65 -13.36 -13.00
CA ALA A 54 16.83 -12.80 -12.32
C ALA A 54 16.81 -13.10 -10.81
N ASN A 55 15.62 -13.12 -10.23
CA ASN A 55 15.28 -13.51 -8.86
C ASN A 55 13.84 -14.07 -8.83
N ASP A 56 13.34 -14.43 -7.67
CA ASP A 56 11.99 -14.96 -7.47
C ASP A 56 10.92 -13.89 -7.21
N ALA A 57 11.32 -12.61 -7.20
CA ALA A 57 10.39 -11.49 -7.05
C ALA A 57 9.33 -11.43 -8.15
N ARG A 58 8.08 -11.19 -7.76
CA ARG A 58 6.91 -11.12 -8.66
C ARG A 58 5.96 -9.99 -8.28
N ASP A 59 5.30 -9.49 -9.32
CA ASP A 59 4.04 -8.75 -9.19
C ASP A 59 2.90 -9.70 -9.53
N VAL A 60 2.01 -9.91 -8.58
CA VAL A 60 0.85 -10.79 -8.78
C VAL A 60 -0.39 -9.94 -9.03
N ILE A 61 -1.05 -10.21 -10.15
CA ILE A 61 -2.25 -9.52 -10.60
C ILE A 61 -3.45 -10.45 -10.45
N LEU A 62 -4.41 -10.05 -9.62
CA LEU A 62 -5.64 -10.81 -9.40
C LEU A 62 -6.70 -10.42 -10.43
N THR A 63 -7.00 -11.32 -11.36
CA THR A 63 -8.01 -11.11 -12.41
C THR A 63 -8.75 -12.40 -12.72
N SER A 64 -10.02 -12.28 -13.10
CA SER A 64 -10.81 -13.37 -13.68
C SER A 64 -10.79 -13.36 -15.21
N ASP A 65 -10.25 -12.29 -15.81
CA ASP A 65 -10.10 -12.13 -17.26
C ASP A 65 -8.62 -12.06 -17.63
N PHE A 66 -8.09 -13.16 -18.16
CA PHE A 66 -6.69 -13.27 -18.57
C PHE A 66 -6.45 -12.74 -20.00
N SER A 67 -7.14 -11.66 -20.35
CA SER A 67 -6.87 -10.87 -21.55
C SER A 67 -5.97 -9.68 -21.25
N GLU A 68 -5.42 -9.04 -22.27
CA GLU A 68 -4.62 -7.81 -22.10
C GLU A 68 -5.44 -6.72 -21.40
N GLU A 69 -6.71 -6.51 -21.80
CA GLU A 69 -7.56 -5.51 -21.16
C GLU A 69 -7.91 -5.87 -19.73
N GLY A 70 -8.17 -7.16 -19.43
CA GLY A 70 -8.44 -7.65 -18.09
C GLY A 70 -7.27 -7.46 -17.14
N LEU A 71 -6.03 -7.70 -17.62
CA LEU A 71 -4.82 -7.42 -16.86
C LEU A 71 -4.65 -5.92 -16.57
N TYR A 72 -4.79 -5.06 -17.59
CA TYR A 72 -4.71 -3.61 -17.38
C TYR A 72 -5.82 -3.09 -16.48
N GLN A 73 -7.02 -3.66 -16.56
CA GLN A 73 -8.12 -3.27 -15.66
C GLN A 73 -7.81 -3.66 -14.21
N ALA A 74 -7.32 -4.87 -13.98
CA ALA A 74 -6.91 -5.31 -12.63
C ALA A 74 -5.80 -4.43 -12.05
N MET A 75 -4.83 -4.01 -12.87
CA MET A 75 -3.79 -3.07 -12.45
C MET A 75 -4.38 -1.67 -12.13
N ARG A 76 -5.31 -1.16 -12.94
CA ARG A 76 -6.02 0.10 -12.67
C ARG A 76 -6.85 0.03 -11.38
N ASP A 77 -7.44 -1.13 -11.11
CA ASP A 77 -8.21 -1.40 -9.90
C ASP A 77 -7.32 -1.78 -8.69
N MET A 78 -5.99 -1.74 -8.89
CA MET A 78 -4.99 -2.05 -7.85
C MET A 78 -5.17 -3.46 -7.25
N ARG A 79 -5.63 -4.43 -8.05
CA ARG A 79 -5.72 -5.85 -7.69
C ARG A 79 -4.35 -6.50 -7.78
N VAL A 80 -3.39 -5.96 -7.04
CA VAL A 80 -1.98 -6.31 -7.15
C VAL A 80 -1.37 -6.50 -5.77
N TYR A 81 -0.47 -7.47 -5.65
CA TYR A 81 0.47 -7.55 -4.54
C TYR A 81 1.88 -7.85 -5.06
N ALA A 82 2.87 -7.39 -4.30
CA ALA A 82 4.28 -7.63 -4.53
C ALA A 82 4.75 -8.77 -3.63
N THR A 83 5.56 -9.69 -4.13
CA THR A 83 6.13 -10.78 -3.35
C THR A 83 7.59 -11.04 -3.75
N GLU A 84 8.39 -11.53 -2.82
CA GLU A 84 9.76 -12.01 -3.04
C GLU A 84 9.78 -13.49 -3.42
N ASP A 85 8.72 -14.23 -3.13
CA ASP A 85 8.51 -15.59 -3.58
C ASP A 85 7.78 -15.66 -4.95
N LYS A 86 8.15 -16.65 -5.78
CA LYS A 86 7.66 -16.80 -7.16
C LYS A 86 6.22 -17.28 -7.30
N ASN A 87 5.65 -17.91 -6.26
CA ASN A 87 4.37 -18.63 -6.35
C ASN A 87 3.48 -18.48 -5.09
N LEU A 88 3.84 -17.63 -4.14
CA LEU A 88 3.00 -17.29 -2.98
C LEU A 88 1.66 -16.72 -3.43
N GLU A 89 0.57 -17.29 -2.92
CA GLU A 89 -0.80 -16.89 -3.23
C GLU A 89 -1.43 -16.17 -2.04
N ILE A 90 -1.93 -14.94 -2.26
CA ILE A 90 -2.61 -14.14 -1.25
C ILE A 90 -3.95 -13.66 -1.76
N ILE A 91 -5.02 -13.93 -1.00
CA ILE A 91 -6.33 -13.30 -1.17
C ILE A 91 -6.63 -12.50 0.10
N TYR A 92 -6.86 -11.21 -0.05
CA TYR A 92 -7.15 -10.31 1.03
C TYR A 92 -8.44 -9.51 0.76
N THR A 93 -9.34 -9.53 1.73
CA THR A 93 -10.60 -8.78 1.66
C THR A 93 -10.92 -8.09 2.98
N VAL A 94 -11.65 -6.98 2.89
CA VAL A 94 -12.26 -6.27 4.02
C VAL A 94 -13.74 -6.10 3.74
N ASN A 95 -14.61 -6.60 4.61
CA ASN A 95 -16.06 -6.65 4.41
C ASN A 95 -16.46 -7.23 3.04
N GLY A 96 -15.69 -8.23 2.55
CA GLY A 96 -15.90 -8.87 1.26
C GLY A 96 -15.37 -8.09 0.04
N LEU A 97 -14.84 -6.89 0.22
CA LEU A 97 -14.19 -6.11 -0.84
C LEU A 97 -12.71 -6.48 -0.92
N MET A 98 -12.23 -6.80 -2.12
CA MET A 98 -10.85 -7.21 -2.36
C MET A 98 -9.87 -6.04 -2.18
N LEU A 99 -8.60 -6.39 -1.94
CA LEU A 99 -7.47 -5.46 -2.00
C LEU A 99 -7.60 -4.51 -3.21
N GLY A 100 -7.15 -3.27 -3.06
CA GLY A 100 -7.32 -2.21 -4.05
C GLY A 100 -8.70 -1.52 -4.03
N SER A 101 -9.63 -1.94 -3.16
CA SER A 101 -10.97 -1.33 -3.03
C SER A 101 -10.97 -0.16 -2.05
N SER A 102 -12.00 0.69 -2.17
CA SER A 102 -12.29 1.76 -1.20
C SER A 102 -13.66 1.53 -0.56
N ILE A 103 -13.72 1.61 0.77
CA ILE A 103 -14.94 1.61 1.57
C ILE A 103 -15.27 3.08 1.85
N THR A 104 -16.22 3.66 1.13
CA THR A 104 -16.54 5.09 1.23
C THR A 104 -17.36 5.44 2.48
N GLU A 105 -18.30 4.56 2.86
CA GLU A 105 -19.08 4.71 4.09
C GLU A 105 -18.40 3.89 5.19
N VAL A 106 -17.86 4.58 6.20
CA VAL A 106 -17.13 3.93 7.30
C VAL A 106 -18.09 3.08 8.13
N PRO A 107 -17.94 1.75 8.16
CA PRO A 107 -18.80 0.87 8.94
C PRO A 107 -18.42 0.91 10.43
N GLU A 108 -19.26 0.32 11.29
CA GLU A 108 -18.93 0.18 12.72
C GLU A 108 -17.77 -0.79 12.96
N GLU A 109 -17.64 -1.80 12.10
CA GLU A 109 -16.61 -2.84 12.19
C GLU A 109 -16.06 -3.20 10.80
N LEU A 110 -14.80 -3.56 10.75
CA LEU A 110 -14.10 -4.09 9.59
C LEU A 110 -13.81 -5.57 9.80
N ASN A 111 -14.38 -6.40 8.95
CA ASN A 111 -14.13 -7.85 8.93
C ASN A 111 -13.03 -8.15 7.91
N PHE A 112 -11.85 -8.43 8.41
CA PHE A 112 -10.69 -8.81 7.60
C PHE A 112 -10.71 -10.32 7.34
N SER A 113 -10.47 -10.70 6.09
CA SER A 113 -10.24 -12.09 5.71
C SER A 113 -9.00 -12.16 4.83
N VAL A 114 -8.08 -13.04 5.22
CA VAL A 114 -6.82 -13.26 4.51
C VAL A 114 -6.67 -14.75 4.26
N SER A 115 -6.43 -15.13 3.02
CA SER A 115 -6.00 -16.49 2.66
C SER A 115 -4.59 -16.40 2.11
N VAL A 116 -3.70 -17.20 2.68
CA VAL A 116 -2.30 -17.29 2.25
C VAL A 116 -1.99 -18.75 1.98
N ASN A 117 -1.43 -19.04 0.82
CA ASN A 117 -1.02 -20.38 0.42
C ASN A 117 0.31 -20.30 -0.33
N ASP A 118 1.30 -21.06 0.15
CA ASP A 118 2.50 -21.32 -0.59
C ASP A 118 2.44 -22.78 -1.09
N PRO A 119 2.51 -23.01 -2.42
CA PRO A 119 2.52 -24.34 -2.98
C PRO A 119 3.80 -25.14 -2.71
N ASP A 120 4.90 -24.46 -2.34
CA ASP A 120 6.18 -25.10 -2.10
C ASP A 120 6.20 -25.72 -0.69
N ALA A 121 6.30 -27.05 -0.63
CA ALA A 121 6.22 -27.79 0.64
C ALA A 121 7.38 -27.51 1.63
N THR A 122 8.43 -26.84 1.17
CA THR A 122 9.59 -26.45 1.96
C THR A 122 9.46 -25.06 2.57
N ASP A 123 8.58 -24.25 2.00
CA ASP A 123 8.32 -22.89 2.48
C ASP A 123 7.10 -22.87 3.40
N SER A 124 7.18 -22.11 4.43
CA SER A 124 6.13 -22.01 5.44
C SER A 124 5.86 -20.55 5.74
N ILE A 125 4.59 -20.24 5.94
CA ILE A 125 4.22 -18.91 6.39
C ILE A 125 4.61 -18.77 7.87
N SER A 126 5.48 -17.83 8.19
CA SER A 126 5.92 -17.60 9.57
C SER A 126 5.07 -16.55 10.28
N LYS A 127 4.55 -15.56 9.53
CA LYS A 127 3.76 -14.47 10.09
C LYS A 127 2.92 -13.78 9.03
N VAL A 128 1.71 -13.38 9.40
CA VAL A 128 0.84 -12.51 8.61
C VAL A 128 0.45 -11.31 9.47
N GLU A 129 0.58 -10.11 8.93
CA GLU A 129 0.32 -8.87 9.66
C GLU A 129 -0.67 -7.99 8.89
N LEU A 130 -1.61 -7.38 9.62
CA LEU A 130 -2.34 -6.23 9.13
C LEU A 130 -1.57 -4.97 9.47
N VAL A 131 -1.28 -4.19 8.45
CA VAL A 131 -0.54 -2.93 8.55
C VAL A 131 -1.45 -1.77 8.14
N ALA A 132 -1.40 -0.69 8.89
CA ALA A 132 -2.18 0.52 8.68
C ALA A 132 -1.29 1.76 8.56
N ASN A 133 -1.88 2.94 8.66
CA ASN A 133 -1.18 4.23 8.56
C ASN A 133 0.15 4.24 9.31
N SER A 134 1.13 4.90 8.70
CA SER A 134 2.50 5.02 9.20
C SER A 134 3.23 3.68 9.39
N GLY A 135 2.82 2.65 8.65
CA GLY A 135 3.41 1.32 8.74
C GLY A 135 3.11 0.60 10.06
N LYS A 136 2.08 1.04 10.80
CA LYS A 136 1.73 0.46 12.09
C LYS A 136 1.10 -0.91 11.93
N VAL A 137 1.69 -1.91 12.54
CA VAL A 137 1.08 -3.23 12.68
C VAL A 137 -0.08 -3.14 13.69
N VAL A 138 -1.29 -3.47 13.24
CA VAL A 138 -2.51 -3.39 14.04
C VAL A 138 -3.04 -4.75 14.46
N TYR A 139 -2.63 -5.80 13.74
CA TYR A 139 -2.91 -7.19 14.11
C TYR A 139 -1.83 -8.13 13.53
N THR A 140 -1.59 -9.24 14.22
CA THR A 140 -0.60 -10.26 13.80
C THR A 140 -1.18 -11.66 13.99
N TRP A 141 -1.04 -12.51 12.98
CA TRP A 141 -1.19 -13.95 13.06
C TRP A 141 0.21 -14.55 13.00
N ASP A 142 0.63 -15.18 14.10
CA ASP A 142 1.93 -15.86 14.23
C ASP A 142 1.80 -17.27 14.82
N ASN A 143 0.56 -17.74 14.99
CA ASN A 143 0.28 -19.08 15.46
C ASN A 143 0.44 -20.09 14.30
N PRO A 144 1.41 -21.04 14.39
CA PRO A 144 1.66 -21.98 13.29
C PRO A 144 0.45 -22.83 12.90
N THR A 145 -0.46 -23.11 13.83
CA THR A 145 -1.66 -23.91 13.55
C THR A 145 -2.69 -23.10 12.73
N GLU A 146 -2.85 -21.80 13.04
CA GLU A 146 -3.71 -20.90 12.24
C GLU A 146 -3.12 -20.69 10.84
N LEU A 147 -1.82 -20.40 10.77
CA LEU A 147 -1.11 -20.16 9.51
C LEU A 147 -1.19 -21.39 8.58
N ALA A 148 -1.02 -22.59 9.13
CA ALA A 148 -1.16 -23.83 8.37
C ALA A 148 -2.58 -24.09 7.84
N GLY A 149 -3.60 -23.43 8.39
CA GLY A 149 -4.98 -23.49 7.91
C GLY A 149 -5.25 -22.64 6.67
N GLY A 150 -4.36 -21.73 6.35
CA GLY A 150 -4.42 -20.86 5.16
C GLY A 150 -5.55 -19.83 5.14
N ALA A 151 -6.47 -19.84 6.11
CA ALA A 151 -7.60 -18.92 6.19
C ALA A 151 -7.61 -18.20 7.54
N LEU A 152 -7.36 -16.90 7.52
CA LEU A 152 -7.21 -16.04 8.69
C LEU A 152 -8.32 -14.99 8.72
N SER A 153 -8.83 -14.67 9.90
CA SER A 153 -9.84 -13.60 10.03
C SER A 153 -9.70 -12.86 11.34
N VAL A 154 -10.05 -11.57 11.31
CA VAL A 154 -10.18 -10.72 12.49
C VAL A 154 -11.19 -9.62 12.24
N THR A 155 -11.88 -9.18 13.28
CA THR A 155 -12.77 -8.02 13.25
C THR A 155 -12.17 -6.91 14.08
N LEU A 156 -11.98 -5.73 13.49
CA LEU A 156 -11.45 -4.54 14.14
C LEU A 156 -12.39 -3.34 13.94
N LYS A 157 -12.23 -2.31 14.77
CA LYS A 157 -12.85 -1.01 14.53
C LYS A 157 -12.07 -0.22 13.46
N PRO A 158 -12.76 0.62 12.68
CA PRO A 158 -12.14 1.44 11.63
C PRO A 158 -11.39 2.65 12.24
N GLU A 159 -10.16 2.45 12.69
CA GLU A 159 -9.35 3.49 13.32
C GLU A 159 -8.36 4.16 12.33
N TYR A 160 -8.17 3.56 11.15
CA TYR A 160 -7.17 3.98 10.16
C TYR A 160 -7.82 4.16 8.79
N SER A 161 -7.19 4.97 7.93
CA SER A 161 -7.68 5.27 6.59
C SER A 161 -7.33 4.25 5.53
N TYR A 162 -6.43 3.32 5.83
CA TYR A 162 -6.11 2.19 4.97
C TYR A 162 -5.55 1.03 5.78
N TYR A 163 -5.69 -0.17 5.22
CA TYR A 163 -5.11 -1.41 5.75
C TYR A 163 -4.60 -2.27 4.60
N PHE A 164 -3.44 -2.86 4.78
CA PHE A 164 -2.90 -3.85 3.85
C PHE A 164 -2.29 -5.04 4.61
N VAL A 165 -2.02 -6.12 3.91
CA VAL A 165 -1.42 -7.34 4.45
C VAL A 165 0.07 -7.37 4.13
N ARG A 166 0.87 -7.73 5.11
CA ARG A 166 2.26 -8.13 4.95
C ARG A 166 2.42 -9.57 5.42
N VAL A 167 2.99 -10.41 4.56
CA VAL A 167 3.32 -11.81 4.84
C VAL A 167 4.83 -11.92 5.02
N THR A 168 5.26 -12.76 5.97
CA THR A 168 6.66 -13.16 6.13
C THR A 168 6.71 -14.68 6.05
N GLU A 169 7.59 -15.20 5.23
CA GLU A 169 7.83 -16.63 5.07
C GLU A 169 8.96 -17.13 5.99
N GLY A 170 9.11 -18.43 6.11
CA GLY A 170 10.06 -19.03 7.03
C GLY A 170 11.52 -18.82 6.68
N ASP A 171 11.82 -18.59 5.42
CA ASP A 171 13.16 -18.24 4.90
C ASP A 171 13.45 -16.73 4.99
N GLY A 172 12.43 -15.92 5.25
CA GLY A 172 12.52 -14.47 5.43
C GLY A 172 11.97 -13.66 4.27
N ASP A 173 11.49 -14.31 3.21
CA ASP A 173 10.84 -13.62 2.09
C ASP A 173 9.57 -12.92 2.53
N LEU A 174 9.28 -11.79 1.89
CA LEU A 174 8.16 -10.92 2.23
C LEU A 174 7.22 -10.73 1.04
N ALA A 175 5.94 -10.56 1.38
CA ALA A 175 4.95 -10.07 0.44
C ALA A 175 4.12 -8.93 1.03
N VAL A 176 3.70 -8.00 0.18
CA VAL A 176 2.91 -6.81 0.55
C VAL A 176 1.77 -6.63 -0.43
N THR A 177 0.54 -6.53 0.09
CA THR A 177 -0.64 -6.34 -0.75
C THR A 177 -0.96 -4.87 -0.99
N ALA A 178 -1.74 -4.60 -2.04
CA ALA A 178 -2.46 -3.33 -2.13
C ALA A 178 -3.36 -3.15 -0.91
N PRO A 179 -3.59 -1.88 -0.46
CA PRO A 179 -4.51 -1.61 0.63
C PRO A 179 -5.98 -1.81 0.24
N VAL A 180 -6.82 -1.91 1.28
CA VAL A 180 -8.21 -1.46 1.23
C VAL A 180 -8.26 -0.14 1.98
N TRP A 181 -8.77 0.90 1.32
CA TRP A 181 -8.95 2.22 1.90
C TRP A 181 -10.30 2.30 2.62
N VAL A 182 -10.35 3.01 3.76
CA VAL A 182 -11.53 3.12 4.62
C VAL A 182 -11.82 4.59 4.89
N GLY A 183 -13.04 4.99 4.59
CA GLY A 183 -13.43 6.40 4.56
C GLY A 183 -13.02 7.07 3.26
N GLU A 184 -13.65 8.18 2.95
CA GLU A 184 -13.10 9.05 1.92
C GLU A 184 -11.77 9.60 2.45
N SER A 185 -10.70 9.48 1.69
CA SER A 185 -9.50 10.28 1.96
C SER A 185 -9.99 11.73 2.05
N LEU A 186 -9.68 12.39 3.17
CA LEU A 186 -10.00 13.82 3.33
C LEU A 186 -9.56 14.53 2.05
N LYS A 187 -10.51 14.93 1.24
CA LYS A 187 -10.24 15.64 -0.02
C LYS A 187 -9.88 17.09 0.25
N LEU A 188 -9.12 17.27 1.32
CA LEU A 188 -8.46 18.52 1.66
C LEU A 188 -7.08 18.50 1.05
N GLY A 189 -6.78 19.45 0.25
CA GLY A 189 -5.47 19.57 -0.36
C GLY A 189 -5.02 21.01 -0.48
N ILE A 190 -3.72 21.17 -0.65
CA ILE A 190 -3.12 22.46 -1.02
C ILE A 190 -2.84 22.38 -2.52
N SER A 191 -3.52 23.24 -3.29
CA SER A 191 -3.35 23.27 -4.75
C SER A 191 -2.20 24.18 -5.18
N SER A 192 -1.88 25.19 -4.38
CA SER A 192 -0.72 26.06 -4.62
C SER A 192 -0.19 26.65 -3.33
N ILE A 193 1.11 26.89 -3.30
CA ILE A 193 1.77 27.74 -2.31
C ILE A 193 2.58 28.76 -3.10
N GLU A 194 2.28 30.02 -2.90
CA GLU A 194 2.98 31.13 -3.55
C GLU A 194 3.65 32.02 -2.49
N CYS A 195 4.90 32.35 -2.73
CA CYS A 195 5.63 33.29 -1.91
C CYS A 195 5.60 34.63 -2.61
N GLY A 196 5.22 35.69 -1.92
CA GLY A 196 5.11 37.04 -2.48
C GLY A 196 6.43 37.64 -3.02
N THR A 197 7.56 37.01 -2.70
CA THR A 197 8.88 37.31 -3.26
C THR A 197 9.72 36.07 -3.40
N SER A 198 10.59 36.04 -4.42
CA SER A 198 11.59 34.94 -4.62
C SER A 198 12.88 35.20 -3.79
N THR A 199 13.03 36.38 -3.19
CA THR A 199 14.20 36.79 -2.43
C THR A 199 13.76 37.43 -1.11
N PRO A 200 13.34 36.63 -0.11
CA PRO A 200 12.92 37.14 1.18
C PRO A 200 14.13 37.78 1.91
N VAL A 201 13.89 38.94 2.55
CA VAL A 201 14.90 39.66 3.32
C VAL A 201 14.56 39.57 4.80
N THR A 202 15.57 39.34 5.65
CA THR A 202 15.39 39.22 7.09
C THR A 202 14.84 40.55 7.66
N GLY A 203 13.73 40.45 8.39
CA GLY A 203 13.08 41.61 9.05
C GLY A 203 12.01 42.30 8.20
N GLU A 204 11.78 41.86 6.97
CA GLU A 204 10.65 42.28 6.15
C GLU A 204 9.46 41.33 6.27
N GLU A 205 8.26 41.88 6.06
CA GLU A 205 7.04 41.10 6.05
C GLU A 205 6.99 40.21 4.79
N LEU A 206 6.81 38.91 4.99
CA LEU A 206 6.68 37.92 3.90
C LEU A 206 5.23 37.48 3.81
N THR A 207 4.62 37.69 2.64
CA THR A 207 3.31 37.16 2.33
C THR A 207 3.44 35.80 1.69
N ILE A 208 2.83 34.77 2.32
CA ILE A 208 2.69 33.42 1.77
C ILE A 208 1.20 33.20 1.50
N SER A 209 0.85 32.94 0.24
CA SER A 209 -0.50 32.62 -0.17
C SER A 209 -0.61 31.13 -0.46
N THR A 210 -1.66 30.50 0.05
CA THR A 210 -1.95 29.10 -0.22
C THR A 210 -3.41 28.94 -0.59
N VAL A 211 -3.70 28.09 -1.57
CA VAL A 211 -5.06 27.68 -1.89
C VAL A 211 -5.31 26.31 -1.31
N VAL A 212 -6.20 26.26 -0.33
CA VAL A 212 -6.70 25.03 0.27
C VAL A 212 -8.04 24.70 -0.37
N PHE A 213 -8.19 23.48 -0.86
CA PHE A 213 -9.47 23.01 -1.38
C PHE A 213 -10.05 21.93 -0.47
N ASN A 214 -11.38 21.95 -0.38
CA ASN A 214 -12.20 20.89 0.21
C ASN A 214 -13.18 20.45 -0.86
N SER A 215 -13.05 19.22 -1.34
CA SER A 215 -13.99 18.65 -2.34
C SER A 215 -15.15 17.91 -1.72
N GLU A 216 -15.26 17.89 -0.38
CA GLU A 216 -16.40 17.32 0.32
C GLU A 216 -17.54 18.33 0.45
N SER A 217 -18.76 17.80 0.57
CA SER A 217 -19.96 18.62 0.81
C SER A 217 -20.05 19.16 2.24
N SER A 218 -19.27 18.64 3.18
CA SER A 218 -19.20 19.07 4.57
C SER A 218 -18.08 20.06 4.82
N PRO A 219 -18.28 21.11 5.64
CA PRO A 219 -17.23 22.05 6.00
C PRO A 219 -16.12 21.37 6.79
N ALA A 220 -14.86 21.69 6.48
CA ALA A 220 -13.70 21.24 7.24
C ALA A 220 -12.94 22.43 7.83
N THR A 221 -12.36 22.23 9.01
CA THR A 221 -11.50 23.21 9.65
C THR A 221 -10.05 22.82 9.47
N VAL A 222 -9.24 23.73 8.89
CA VAL A 222 -7.80 23.53 8.72
C VAL A 222 -7.04 24.48 9.64
N LYS A 223 -5.92 23.99 10.19
CA LYS A 223 -4.95 24.79 10.92
C LYS A 223 -3.67 24.87 10.10
N ALA A 224 -3.32 26.07 9.65
CA ALA A 224 -2.03 26.32 9.04
C ALA A 224 -0.98 26.59 10.12
N VAL A 225 0.17 25.93 10.04
CA VAL A 225 1.33 26.17 10.91
C VAL A 225 2.52 26.46 10.02
N VAL A 226 3.13 27.63 10.23
CA VAL A 226 4.36 28.01 9.55
C VAL A 226 5.52 27.79 10.51
N TYR A 227 6.51 27.03 10.09
CA TYR A 227 7.76 26.85 10.83
C TYR A 227 8.80 27.81 10.24
N THR A 228 9.43 28.60 11.08
CA THR A 228 10.50 29.55 10.71
C THR A 228 11.84 29.05 11.21
#